data_738d8e9cf0c0d33c6d6c581364cc70b4
#
_entry.id   738d8e9cf0c0d33c6d6c581364cc70b4
#
_cell.length_a   1.000
_cell.length_b   1.000
_cell.length_c   1.000
_cell.angle_alpha   90.00
_cell.angle_beta   90.00
_cell.angle_gamma   90.00
#
_symmetry.space_group_name_H-M   'P 1'
#
loop_
_entity.id
_entity.type
_entity.pdbx_description
1 polymer ?
#
loop_
_entity_poly.entity_id
_entity_poly.type
_entity_poly.pdbx_seq_one_letter_code
_entity_poly.pdbx_strand_id
1 'polypeptide(L)'
;MKIKLLFSLLVVCTYCINDVQSQELNCQVQVNYSQIQGSVTQVYESMESDIRDFVNNQRWTNDDYKQDERIKCNMLITINSTDGNGRFEATLQISSSRPVYNSDYDSPILNINDQNFGFQYLENTPIIFSPDQFRSNLSSVIAYYVYLILAYDYDTFSLKGGDNYFDMAQQIVNNAQGVAYSGW
;
A
#
# COMPACT_ATOMS: atom_id res chain seq x y z
N MET A 1 -37.58 -34.06 -16.03
CA MET A 1 -36.60 -33.17 -16.71
C MET A 1 -36.46 -31.82 -16.04
N LYS A 2 -37.52 -31.17 -15.59
CA LYS A 2 -37.48 -29.84 -14.93
C LYS A 2 -36.73 -29.80 -13.59
N ILE A 3 -36.80 -30.84 -12.76
CA ILE A 3 -36.13 -30.94 -11.45
C ILE A 3 -34.60 -31.04 -11.60
N LYS A 4 -34.10 -31.76 -12.60
CA LYS A 4 -32.65 -31.88 -12.86
C LYS A 4 -32.05 -30.56 -13.34
N LEU A 5 -32.83 -29.75 -14.07
CA LEU A 5 -32.42 -28.41 -14.53
C LEU A 5 -32.34 -27.42 -13.36
N LEU A 6 -33.27 -27.50 -12.40
CA LEU A 6 -33.26 -26.65 -11.19
C LEU A 6 -32.07 -26.99 -10.28
N PHE A 7 -31.72 -28.26 -10.15
CA PHE A 7 -30.55 -28.69 -9.36
C PHE A 7 -29.24 -28.28 -10.00
N SER A 8 -29.15 -28.31 -11.34
CA SER A 8 -27.99 -27.83 -12.08
C SER A 8 -27.81 -26.29 -11.95
N LEU A 9 -28.91 -25.53 -11.92
CA LEU A 9 -28.86 -24.08 -11.74
C LEU A 9 -28.44 -23.68 -10.31
N LEU A 10 -28.85 -24.46 -9.30
CA LEU A 10 -28.49 -24.24 -7.91
C LEU A 10 -26.99 -24.49 -7.67
N VAL A 11 -26.39 -25.48 -8.32
CA VAL A 11 -24.97 -25.83 -8.21
C VAL A 11 -24.08 -24.75 -8.89
N VAL A 12 -24.54 -24.13 -9.97
CA VAL A 12 -23.79 -23.06 -10.65
C VAL A 12 -23.77 -21.78 -9.81
N CYS A 13 -24.81 -21.48 -9.03
CA CYS A 13 -24.86 -20.31 -8.14
C CYS A 13 -23.89 -20.40 -6.94
N THR A 14 -23.47 -21.60 -6.53
CA THR A 14 -22.55 -21.78 -5.40
C THR A 14 -21.08 -21.56 -5.77
N TYR A 15 -20.72 -21.45 -7.06
CA TYR A 15 -19.35 -21.19 -7.52
C TYR A 15 -19.00 -19.70 -7.68
N CYS A 16 -19.96 -18.80 -7.46
CA CYS A 16 -19.72 -17.36 -7.44
C CYS A 16 -19.44 -16.84 -6.02
N ILE A 17 -18.68 -17.59 -5.21
CA ILE A 17 -18.05 -17.01 -4.03
C ILE A 17 -16.85 -16.22 -4.56
N ASN A 18 -17.06 -14.93 -4.83
CA ASN A 18 -15.95 -14.02 -4.98
C ASN A 18 -15.17 -14.10 -3.67
N ASP A 19 -13.90 -14.50 -3.72
CA ASP A 19 -12.98 -14.28 -2.63
C ASP A 19 -13.01 -12.78 -2.33
N VAL A 20 -13.67 -12.43 -1.25
CA VAL A 20 -13.53 -11.07 -0.68
C VAL A 20 -12.09 -11.02 -0.24
N GLN A 21 -11.24 -10.42 -1.08
CA GLN A 21 -9.84 -10.20 -0.72
C GLN A 21 -9.85 -9.39 0.56
N SER A 22 -9.35 -10.00 1.61
CA SER A 22 -9.16 -9.33 2.88
C SER A 22 -8.16 -8.19 2.64
N GLN A 23 -8.63 -6.97 2.82
CA GLN A 23 -7.81 -5.77 2.74
C GLN A 23 -7.41 -5.40 4.15
N GLU A 24 -6.13 -5.47 4.45
CA GLU A 24 -5.60 -5.21 5.80
C GLU A 24 -5.56 -3.72 6.13
N LEU A 25 -5.38 -2.89 5.09
CA LEU A 25 -5.20 -1.45 5.22
C LEU A 25 -6.44 -0.66 4.78
N ASN A 26 -6.66 0.46 5.45
CA ASN A 26 -7.54 1.53 5.01
C ASN A 26 -6.68 2.81 4.93
N CYS A 27 -5.89 2.90 3.88
CA CYS A 27 -4.92 3.96 3.69
C CYS A 27 -5.50 5.08 2.82
N GLN A 28 -5.43 6.30 3.33
CA GLN A 28 -5.68 7.50 2.54
C GLN A 28 -4.37 7.90 1.88
N VAL A 29 -4.38 7.99 0.56
CA VAL A 29 -3.23 8.43 -0.24
C VAL A 29 -3.56 9.79 -0.85
N GLN A 30 -2.61 10.72 -0.77
CA GLN A 30 -2.72 12.04 -1.38
C GLN A 30 -1.41 12.38 -2.11
N VAL A 31 -1.53 12.95 -3.31
CA VAL A 31 -0.39 13.46 -4.08
C VAL A 31 -0.48 14.99 -4.16
N ASN A 32 0.46 15.66 -3.53
CA ASN A 32 0.59 17.11 -3.56
C ASN A 32 1.62 17.53 -4.63
N TYR A 33 1.16 18.22 -5.64
CA TYR A 33 1.97 18.72 -6.76
C TYR A 33 1.94 20.25 -6.89
N SER A 34 1.57 20.96 -5.82
CA SER A 34 1.41 22.42 -5.83
C SER A 34 2.67 23.19 -6.20
N GLN A 35 3.85 22.57 -6.07
CA GLN A 35 5.14 23.16 -6.40
C GLN A 35 5.50 23.04 -7.89
N ILE A 36 4.78 22.21 -8.65
CA ILE A 36 5.07 21.94 -10.06
C ILE A 36 4.23 22.86 -10.95
N GLN A 37 4.90 23.71 -11.72
CA GLN A 37 4.23 24.63 -12.63
C GLN A 37 3.99 24.01 -14.00
N GLY A 38 2.80 24.24 -14.58
CA GLY A 38 2.49 23.91 -15.98
C GLY A 38 2.31 22.43 -16.28
N SER A 39 2.15 21.57 -15.26
CA SER A 39 1.94 20.14 -15.45
C SER A 39 0.48 19.78 -15.69
N VAL A 40 0.25 18.69 -16.43
CA VAL A 40 -1.06 18.10 -16.61
C VAL A 40 -1.50 17.46 -15.29
N THR A 41 -2.55 17.98 -14.66
CA THR A 41 -3.10 17.50 -13.37
C THR A 41 -3.47 16.03 -13.37
N GLN A 42 -3.92 15.53 -14.50
CA GLN A 42 -4.42 14.16 -14.64
C GLN A 42 -3.38 13.10 -14.25
N VAL A 43 -2.09 13.30 -14.53
CA VAL A 43 -1.04 12.33 -14.18
C VAL A 43 -0.91 12.15 -12.68
N TYR A 44 -1.11 13.21 -11.89
CA TYR A 44 -1.04 13.16 -10.43
C TYR A 44 -2.30 12.55 -9.81
N GLU A 45 -3.46 12.82 -10.38
CA GLU A 45 -4.73 12.19 -9.99
C GLU A 45 -4.71 10.68 -10.27
N SER A 46 -4.21 10.29 -11.44
CA SER A 46 -4.01 8.87 -11.77
C SER A 46 -2.99 8.21 -10.84
N MET A 47 -1.87 8.85 -10.56
CA MET A 47 -0.85 8.38 -9.64
C MET A 47 -1.41 8.16 -8.23
N GLU A 48 -2.20 9.11 -7.72
CA GLU A 48 -2.87 9.01 -6.41
C GLU A 48 -3.81 7.81 -6.37
N SER A 49 -4.63 7.64 -7.41
CA SER A 49 -5.56 6.51 -7.51
C SER A 49 -4.82 5.18 -7.58
N ASP A 50 -3.81 5.06 -8.44
CA ASP A 50 -3.06 3.82 -8.65
C ASP A 50 -2.30 3.40 -7.38
N ILE A 51 -1.69 4.35 -6.67
CA ILE A 51 -1.00 4.06 -5.40
C ILE A 51 -2.01 3.68 -4.32
N ARG A 52 -3.14 4.37 -4.22
CA ARG A 52 -4.21 4.03 -3.27
C ARG A 52 -4.74 2.62 -3.52
N ASP A 53 -4.98 2.27 -4.78
CA ASP A 53 -5.46 0.95 -5.16
C ASP A 53 -4.40 -0.12 -4.90
N PHE A 54 -3.12 0.16 -5.17
CA PHE A 54 -2.01 -0.73 -4.86
C PHE A 54 -1.92 -1.02 -3.36
N VAL A 55 -2.00 0.01 -2.50
CA VAL A 55 -1.89 -0.15 -1.04
C VAL A 55 -3.09 -0.89 -0.46
N ASN A 56 -4.31 -0.54 -0.88
CA ASN A 56 -5.53 -1.03 -0.26
C ASN A 56 -6.05 -2.35 -0.86
N ASN A 57 -5.72 -2.68 -2.11
CA ASN A 57 -6.23 -3.87 -2.78
C ASN A 57 -5.22 -5.02 -2.85
N GLN A 58 -3.94 -4.76 -2.58
CA GLN A 58 -2.92 -5.80 -2.44
C GLN A 58 -3.15 -6.59 -1.15
N ARG A 59 -3.07 -7.92 -1.20
CA ARG A 59 -3.04 -8.75 -0.01
C ARG A 59 -1.62 -8.77 0.56
N TRP A 60 -1.47 -8.26 1.78
CA TRP A 60 -0.17 -8.12 2.44
C TRP A 60 0.10 -9.19 3.47
N THR A 61 -0.97 -9.81 4.01
CA THR A 61 -0.90 -10.86 5.03
C THR A 61 -1.74 -12.07 4.63
N ASN A 62 -1.67 -13.14 5.43
CA ASN A 62 -2.57 -14.29 5.29
C ASN A 62 -3.79 -14.20 6.21
N ASP A 63 -3.90 -13.14 7.00
CA ASP A 63 -4.98 -12.94 7.95
C ASP A 63 -6.19 -12.31 7.27
N ASP A 64 -7.37 -12.56 7.82
CA ASP A 64 -8.62 -12.00 7.34
C ASP A 64 -9.05 -10.84 8.24
N TYR A 65 -9.09 -9.63 7.68
CA TYR A 65 -9.51 -8.42 8.38
C TYR A 65 -10.95 -8.08 8.07
N LYS A 66 -11.75 -7.77 9.09
CA LYS A 66 -13.05 -7.14 8.89
C LYS A 66 -12.85 -5.66 8.57
N GLN A 67 -13.86 -5.04 8.02
CA GLN A 67 -13.78 -3.65 7.58
C GLN A 67 -13.45 -2.66 8.72
N ASP A 68 -13.90 -2.94 9.93
CA ASP A 68 -13.66 -2.16 11.14
C ASP A 68 -12.31 -2.48 11.82
N GLU A 69 -11.69 -3.59 11.43
CA GLU A 69 -10.38 -4.02 11.94
C GLU A 69 -9.21 -3.50 11.09
N ARG A 70 -9.49 -2.92 9.92
CA ARG A 70 -8.44 -2.42 9.01
C ARG A 70 -7.60 -1.34 9.65
N ILE A 71 -6.30 -1.42 9.40
CA ILE A 71 -5.31 -0.48 9.93
C ILE A 71 -5.47 0.86 9.21
N LYS A 72 -5.77 1.92 9.98
CA LYS A 72 -5.85 3.28 9.44
C LYS A 72 -4.46 3.82 9.18
N CYS A 73 -4.22 4.28 7.96
CA CYS A 73 -2.98 4.95 7.60
C CYS A 73 -3.20 6.10 6.61
N ASN A 74 -2.22 7.01 6.57
CA ASN A 74 -2.19 8.11 5.62
C ASN A 74 -0.82 8.17 4.97
N MET A 75 -0.80 8.38 3.66
CA MET A 75 0.40 8.62 2.86
C MET A 75 0.24 9.92 2.09
N LEU A 76 1.11 10.90 2.35
CA LEU A 76 1.18 12.14 1.61
C LEU A 76 2.47 12.17 0.80
N ILE A 77 2.34 12.18 -0.51
CA ILE A 77 3.45 12.26 -1.46
C ILE A 77 3.50 13.69 -1.99
N THR A 78 4.53 14.43 -1.60
CA THR A 78 4.75 15.79 -2.10
C THR A 78 5.78 15.74 -3.21
N ILE A 79 5.36 16.05 -4.44
CA ILE A 79 6.24 16.10 -5.61
C ILE A 79 7.09 17.37 -5.56
N ASN A 80 8.40 17.19 -5.45
CA ASN A 80 9.36 18.29 -5.38
C ASN A 80 9.84 18.70 -6.78
N SER A 81 10.07 17.71 -7.67
CA SER A 81 10.46 17.95 -9.06
C SER A 81 10.09 16.79 -9.97
N THR A 82 10.06 17.04 -11.27
CA THR A 82 9.88 16.04 -12.32
C THR A 82 10.72 16.41 -13.54
N ASP A 83 11.17 15.39 -14.27
CA ASP A 83 11.86 15.55 -15.55
C ASP A 83 10.91 15.65 -16.76
N GLY A 84 9.60 15.53 -16.52
CA GLY A 84 8.57 15.50 -17.56
C GLY A 84 8.49 14.18 -18.36
N ASN A 85 9.37 13.21 -18.10
CA ASN A 85 9.44 11.91 -18.76
C ASN A 85 9.07 10.75 -17.82
N GLY A 86 8.33 11.07 -16.75
CA GLY A 86 7.85 10.07 -15.78
C GLY A 86 8.78 9.81 -14.60
N ARG A 87 9.87 10.58 -14.45
CA ARG A 87 10.67 10.60 -13.23
C ARG A 87 10.21 11.69 -12.29
N PHE A 88 10.14 11.34 -11.01
CA PHE A 88 9.69 12.21 -9.93
C PHE A 88 10.65 12.12 -8.75
N GLU A 89 10.91 13.27 -8.15
CA GLU A 89 11.55 13.40 -6.84
C GLU A 89 10.51 13.94 -5.87
N ALA A 90 10.35 13.28 -4.76
CA ALA A 90 9.28 13.55 -3.81
C ALA A 90 9.73 13.42 -2.35
N THR A 91 8.88 13.89 -1.47
CA THR A 91 8.91 13.60 -0.04
C THR A 91 7.68 12.74 0.28
N LEU A 92 7.85 11.67 1.03
CA LEU A 92 6.79 10.76 1.43
C LEU A 92 6.59 10.85 2.94
N GLN A 93 5.42 11.30 3.36
CA GLN A 93 5.01 11.28 4.77
C GLN A 93 4.03 10.14 5.00
N ILE A 94 4.33 9.31 5.99
CA ILE A 94 3.51 8.14 6.34
C ILE A 94 3.14 8.23 7.81
N SER A 95 1.86 7.99 8.09
CA SER A 95 1.39 7.83 9.46
C SER A 95 0.40 6.69 9.56
N SER A 96 0.44 5.96 10.67
CA SER A 96 -0.60 5.00 11.04
C SER A 96 -1.05 5.23 12.46
N SER A 97 -2.30 4.89 12.74
CA SER A 97 -2.91 5.04 14.05
C SER A 97 -3.88 3.90 14.33
N ARG A 98 -4.15 3.70 15.59
CA ARG A 98 -5.06 2.68 16.10
C ARG A 98 -6.07 3.28 17.07
N PRO A 99 -7.35 2.88 17.00
CA PRO A 99 -8.35 3.24 17.98
C PRO A 99 -7.94 2.74 19.36
N VAL A 100 -8.05 3.61 20.36
CA VAL A 100 -7.81 3.23 21.76
C VAL A 100 -9.11 2.70 22.36
N TYR A 101 -9.03 1.52 23.00
CA TYR A 101 -10.19 0.87 23.59
C TYR A 101 -10.94 1.79 24.55
N ASN A 102 -12.26 1.86 24.39
CA ASN A 102 -13.19 2.66 25.18
C ASN A 102 -12.87 4.17 25.21
N SER A 103 -12.41 4.71 24.08
CA SER A 103 -12.12 6.14 23.91
C SER A 103 -12.51 6.61 22.51
N ASP A 104 -12.60 7.93 22.33
CA ASP A 104 -12.93 8.57 21.05
C ASP A 104 -11.68 9.05 20.28
N TYR A 105 -10.47 8.62 20.68
CA TYR A 105 -9.24 9.03 20.02
C TYR A 105 -8.45 7.84 19.48
N ASP A 106 -7.67 8.12 18.44
CA ASP A 106 -6.71 7.17 17.85
C ASP A 106 -5.29 7.46 18.39
N SER A 107 -4.56 6.40 18.78
CA SER A 107 -3.15 6.51 19.18
C SER A 107 -2.26 6.37 17.94
N PRO A 108 -1.30 7.30 17.71
CA PRO A 108 -0.34 7.16 16.63
C PRO A 108 0.61 5.99 16.92
N ILE A 109 0.82 5.14 15.92
CA ILE A 109 1.73 4.00 15.96
C ILE A 109 3.00 4.30 15.18
N LEU A 110 2.85 4.89 13.99
CA LEU A 110 3.95 5.23 13.10
C LEU A 110 3.78 6.65 12.58
N ASN A 111 4.89 7.41 12.52
CA ASN A 111 4.94 8.70 11.83
C ASN A 111 6.35 8.91 11.28
N ILE A 112 6.50 8.83 9.96
CA ILE A 112 7.78 8.90 9.25
C ILE A 112 7.69 9.97 8.17
N ASN A 113 8.80 10.67 7.94
CA ASN A 113 8.99 11.61 6.84
C ASN A 113 10.25 11.23 6.07
N ASP A 114 10.06 10.61 4.90
CA ASP A 114 11.12 10.25 3.96
C ASP A 114 11.29 11.38 2.94
N GLN A 115 12.46 12.02 2.95
CA GLN A 115 12.77 13.17 2.10
C GLN A 115 13.39 12.79 0.76
N ASN A 116 13.73 11.50 0.56
CA ASN A 116 14.50 11.04 -0.61
C ASN A 116 13.72 10.02 -1.45
N PHE A 117 12.44 10.29 -1.67
CA PHE A 117 11.58 9.40 -2.44
C PHE A 117 11.64 9.73 -3.93
N GLY A 118 12.66 9.19 -4.63
CA GLY A 118 12.77 9.25 -6.09
C GLY A 118 12.13 8.04 -6.74
N PHE A 119 11.31 8.22 -7.78
CA PHE A 119 10.66 7.11 -8.47
C PHE A 119 10.31 7.41 -9.92
N GLN A 120 9.93 6.35 -10.65
CA GLN A 120 9.36 6.44 -11.98
C GLN A 120 7.89 6.00 -11.95
N TYR A 121 7.01 6.80 -12.57
CA TYR A 121 5.60 6.48 -12.76
C TYR A 121 5.18 6.82 -14.18
N LEU A 122 4.46 5.92 -14.81
CA LEU A 122 3.86 6.09 -16.14
C LEU A 122 2.37 5.75 -16.04
N GLU A 123 1.51 6.63 -16.51
CA GLU A 123 0.05 6.39 -16.55
C GLU A 123 -0.27 5.08 -17.28
N ASN A 124 -1.31 4.41 -16.84
CA ASN A 124 -1.78 3.13 -17.37
C ASN A 124 -0.76 1.98 -17.27
N THR A 125 0.27 2.13 -16.45
CA THR A 125 1.21 1.05 -16.15
C THR A 125 0.93 0.52 -14.74
N PRO A 126 0.60 -0.77 -14.57
CA PRO A 126 0.27 -1.31 -13.25
C PRO A 126 1.47 -1.25 -12.31
N ILE A 127 1.22 -0.88 -11.06
CA ILE A 127 2.22 -0.94 -10.00
C ILE A 127 2.34 -2.40 -9.56
N ILE A 128 3.49 -3.02 -9.86
CA ILE A 128 3.75 -4.43 -9.56
C ILE A 128 4.78 -4.53 -8.44
N PHE A 129 4.47 -5.28 -7.41
CA PHE A 129 5.38 -5.62 -6.31
C PHE A 129 5.68 -7.12 -6.30
N SER A 130 6.89 -7.48 -5.94
CA SER A 130 7.30 -8.86 -5.65
C SER A 130 8.22 -8.85 -4.43
N PRO A 131 7.93 -9.67 -3.40
CA PRO A 131 8.79 -9.73 -2.21
C PRO A 131 10.21 -10.23 -2.50
N ASP A 132 10.38 -11.03 -3.56
CA ASP A 132 11.65 -11.68 -3.89
C ASP A 132 12.53 -10.88 -4.86
N GLN A 133 12.00 -9.83 -5.47
CA GLN A 133 12.70 -9.10 -6.53
C GLN A 133 12.35 -7.61 -6.50
N PHE A 134 13.36 -6.76 -6.66
CA PHE A 134 13.15 -5.35 -6.95
C PHE A 134 12.48 -5.18 -8.33
N ARG A 135 11.31 -4.53 -8.38
CA ARG A 135 10.57 -4.23 -9.62
C ARG A 135 10.63 -2.76 -9.99
N SER A 136 10.30 -1.89 -9.05
CA SER A 136 10.39 -0.45 -9.21
C SER A 136 10.64 0.19 -7.84
N ASN A 137 11.21 1.40 -7.82
CA ASN A 137 11.39 2.11 -6.57
C ASN A 137 10.05 2.50 -5.94
N LEU A 138 9.08 2.91 -6.77
CA LEU A 138 7.73 3.23 -6.32
C LEU A 138 7.10 2.08 -5.52
N SER A 139 7.00 0.89 -6.14
CA SER A 139 6.38 -0.27 -5.47
C SER A 139 7.18 -0.75 -4.27
N SER A 140 8.52 -0.72 -4.33
CA SER A 140 9.38 -1.21 -3.24
C SER A 140 9.32 -0.30 -2.01
N VAL A 141 9.40 1.02 -2.18
CA VAL A 141 9.32 1.98 -1.05
C VAL A 141 7.94 1.94 -0.41
N ILE A 142 6.87 1.94 -1.20
CA ILE A 142 5.51 1.85 -0.66
C ILE A 142 5.31 0.53 0.10
N ALA A 143 5.73 -0.60 -0.47
CA ALA A 143 5.63 -1.91 0.19
C ALA A 143 6.47 -1.98 1.48
N TYR A 144 7.68 -1.41 1.48
CA TYR A 144 8.50 -1.31 2.67
C TYR A 144 7.77 -0.62 3.82
N TYR A 145 7.14 0.52 3.56
CA TYR A 145 6.39 1.23 4.59
C TYR A 145 5.10 0.52 4.99
N VAL A 146 4.43 -0.16 4.07
CA VAL A 146 3.28 -1.02 4.40
C VAL A 146 3.70 -2.13 5.37
N TYR A 147 4.83 -2.81 5.13
CA TYR A 147 5.32 -3.84 6.05
C TYR A 147 5.77 -3.27 7.39
N LEU A 148 6.31 -2.05 7.45
CA LEU A 148 6.57 -1.38 8.72
C LEU A 148 5.28 -1.07 9.49
N ILE A 149 4.23 -0.59 8.81
CA ILE A 149 2.92 -0.36 9.44
C ILE A 149 2.38 -1.67 10.04
N LEU A 150 2.41 -2.75 9.27
CA LEU A 150 1.98 -4.07 9.73
C LEU A 150 2.83 -4.56 10.91
N ALA A 151 4.15 -4.45 10.82
CA ALA A 151 5.07 -4.88 11.87
C ALA A 151 4.77 -4.18 13.21
N TYR A 152 4.68 -2.87 13.20
CA TYR A 152 4.37 -2.12 14.42
C TYR A 152 2.95 -2.38 14.92
N ASP A 153 1.98 -2.56 14.03
CA ASP A 153 0.60 -2.88 14.44
C ASP A 153 0.55 -4.25 15.15
N TYR A 154 1.16 -5.28 14.57
CA TYR A 154 1.21 -6.63 15.15
C TYR A 154 1.98 -6.68 16.48
N ASP A 155 3.07 -5.90 16.63
CA ASP A 155 3.81 -5.79 17.89
C ASP A 155 2.96 -5.19 19.03
N THR A 156 1.92 -4.43 18.70
CA THR A 156 0.99 -3.93 19.74
C THR A 156 0.09 -5.02 20.32
N PHE A 157 -0.09 -6.15 19.62
CA PHE A 157 -0.92 -7.27 20.08
C PHE A 157 -0.14 -8.33 20.85
N SER A 158 1.11 -8.61 20.44
CA SER A 158 1.92 -9.65 21.06
C SER A 158 3.40 -9.31 20.95
N LEU A 159 4.17 -9.73 21.95
CA LEU A 159 5.62 -9.59 21.94
C LEU A 159 6.20 -10.29 20.70
N LYS A 160 6.91 -9.53 19.86
CA LYS A 160 7.47 -10.01 18.59
C LYS A 160 6.42 -10.44 17.55
N GLY A 161 5.20 -9.93 17.64
CA GLY A 161 4.15 -10.22 16.68
C GLY A 161 4.47 -9.72 15.28
N GLY A 162 5.24 -8.64 15.20
CA GLY A 162 5.64 -7.99 13.95
C GLY A 162 6.91 -8.53 13.30
N ASP A 163 7.67 -9.46 13.95
CA ASP A 163 8.98 -9.91 13.47
C ASP A 163 8.95 -10.34 11.99
N ASN A 164 7.95 -11.12 11.57
CA ASN A 164 7.82 -11.57 10.17
C ASN A 164 7.71 -10.41 9.18
N TYR A 165 7.03 -9.32 9.56
CA TYR A 165 6.85 -8.15 8.70
C TYR A 165 8.09 -7.26 8.70
N PHE A 166 8.83 -7.17 9.80
CA PHE A 166 10.16 -6.55 9.81
C PHE A 166 11.15 -7.32 8.91
N ASP A 167 11.10 -8.64 8.90
CA ASP A 167 11.92 -9.47 8.01
C ASP A 167 11.55 -9.21 6.53
N MET A 168 10.25 -9.06 6.20
CA MET A 168 9.81 -8.68 4.86
C MET A 168 10.30 -7.29 4.46
N ALA A 169 10.23 -6.32 5.37
CA ALA A 169 10.77 -4.98 5.13
C ALA A 169 12.28 -5.03 4.88
N GLN A 170 13.02 -5.80 5.68
CA GLN A 170 14.46 -5.99 5.50
C GLN A 170 14.79 -6.68 4.17
N GLN A 171 13.97 -7.64 3.74
CA GLN A 171 14.15 -8.31 2.44
C GLN A 171 14.00 -7.33 1.29
N ILE A 172 13.04 -6.40 1.35
CA ILE A 172 12.87 -5.34 0.34
C ILE A 172 14.13 -4.47 0.26
N VAL A 173 14.68 -4.06 1.41
CA VAL A 173 15.94 -3.29 1.47
C VAL A 173 17.08 -4.07 0.83
N ASN A 174 17.21 -5.36 1.13
CA ASN A 174 18.26 -6.21 0.58
C ASN A 174 18.13 -6.35 -0.95
N ASN A 175 16.90 -6.48 -1.48
CA ASN A 175 16.64 -6.57 -2.91
C ASN A 175 16.91 -5.24 -3.65
N ALA A 176 16.81 -4.11 -2.94
CA ALA A 176 17.04 -2.78 -3.49
C ALA A 176 18.51 -2.35 -3.43
N GLN A 177 19.38 -3.11 -2.76
CA GLN A 177 20.81 -2.80 -2.72
C GLN A 177 21.43 -2.81 -4.12
N GLY A 178 22.10 -1.72 -4.48
CA GLY A 178 22.76 -1.57 -5.77
C GLY A 178 21.89 -0.97 -6.87
N VAL A 179 20.65 -0.59 -6.58
CA VAL A 179 19.85 0.22 -7.52
C VAL A 179 20.26 1.70 -7.46
N ALA A 180 20.00 2.43 -8.55
CA ALA A 180 20.45 3.82 -8.70
C ALA A 180 19.54 4.84 -7.99
N TYR A 181 18.86 4.46 -6.91
CA TYR A 181 18.05 5.34 -6.08
C TYR A 181 18.70 5.55 -4.72
N SER A 182 18.64 6.78 -4.20
CA SER A 182 19.12 7.12 -2.86
C SER A 182 18.12 6.65 -1.79
N GLY A 183 18.62 6.32 -0.60
CA GLY A 183 17.78 6.05 0.56
C GLY A 183 17.62 4.58 0.94
N TRP A 184 18.18 3.64 0.16
CA TRP A 184 18.20 2.22 0.50
C TRP A 184 19.40 1.82 1.36
#